data_f8ff9111a0cbd73e844a13acfa984ed7
#
_entry.id   f8ff9111a0cbd73e844a13acfa984ed7
#
_cell.length_a   1.000
_cell.length_b   1.000
_cell.length_c   1.000
_cell.angle_alpha   90.00
_cell.angle_beta   90.00
_cell.angle_gamma   90.00
#
_symmetry.space_group_name_H-M   'P 1'
#
loop_
_entity.id
_entity.type
_entity.pdbx_description
1 polymer ?
#
loop_
_entity_poly.entity_id
_entity_poly.type
_entity_poly.pdbx_seq_one_letter_code
_entity_poly.pdbx_strand_id
1 'polypeptide(L)'
;SYVALERYAFSEYGLAAMSHRGDVFGRKEKLPPAVKYGLTMLFVQAEFGLCCPLSMTDSLTRTLGKFGSQELIDRFFPALTTPTFEDLYQGAMFITEQDAGSDVGAVTTQARFENGAWRLYGDKWFCSNPDADLAMVLARPEGGQPGTKGLSLFLLPRRLEDGTLNDYRIIRLKPKLGTRSMASGEIALDGALAYLVGEPASGFKQMTDMINMSR
;
A
#
# COMPACT_ATOMS: atom_id res chain seq x y z
N SER A 1 -2.55 20.97 -12.24
CA SER A 1 -3.09 20.53 -10.93
C SER A 1 -2.38 19.26 -10.48
N TYR A 2 -2.48 18.90 -9.21
CA TYR A 2 -1.92 17.67 -8.66
C TYR A 2 -2.47 16.43 -9.40
N VAL A 3 -3.77 16.36 -9.61
CA VAL A 3 -4.44 15.28 -10.38
C VAL A 3 -3.87 15.13 -11.81
N ALA A 4 -3.51 16.24 -12.47
CA ALA A 4 -2.89 16.14 -13.79
C ALA A 4 -1.49 15.49 -13.73
N LEU A 5 -0.72 15.77 -12.67
CA LEU A 5 0.59 15.14 -12.46
C LEU A 5 0.44 13.65 -12.11
N GLU A 6 -0.57 13.28 -11.32
CA GLU A 6 -0.89 11.87 -11.06
C GLU A 6 -1.22 11.13 -12.36
N ARG A 7 -2.05 11.70 -13.23
CA ARG A 7 -2.39 11.12 -14.53
C ARG A 7 -1.14 10.89 -15.39
N TYR A 8 -0.24 11.85 -15.48
CA TYR A 8 1.03 11.66 -16.18
C TYR A 8 1.85 10.54 -15.56
N ALA A 9 2.04 10.56 -14.24
CA ALA A 9 2.93 9.62 -13.55
C ALA A 9 2.41 8.17 -13.57
N PHE A 10 1.14 7.98 -13.22
CA PHE A 10 0.55 6.65 -13.07
C PHE A 10 0.07 6.05 -14.39
N SER A 11 -0.58 6.83 -15.26
CA SER A 11 -1.17 6.33 -16.49
C SER A 11 -0.26 6.50 -17.69
N GLU A 12 0.09 7.72 -18.06
CA GLU A 12 0.82 7.99 -19.32
C GLU A 12 2.26 7.46 -19.27
N TYR A 13 2.96 7.66 -18.15
CA TYR A 13 4.31 7.12 -17.96
C TYR A 13 4.32 5.74 -17.32
N GLY A 14 3.23 5.34 -16.67
CA GLY A 14 3.11 4.02 -16.04
C GLY A 14 4.20 3.74 -15.00
N LEU A 15 4.70 4.75 -14.26
CA LEU A 15 5.87 4.63 -13.39
C LEU A 15 5.71 3.58 -12.30
N ALA A 16 4.49 3.39 -11.77
CA ALA A 16 4.22 2.35 -10.79
C ALA A 16 3.98 0.96 -11.41
N ALA A 17 3.60 0.89 -12.69
CA ALA A 17 3.14 -0.34 -13.34
C ALA A 17 4.17 -0.97 -14.31
N MET A 18 5.14 -0.21 -14.78
CA MET A 18 6.05 -0.61 -15.88
C MET A 18 6.90 -1.85 -15.61
N SER A 19 7.07 -2.25 -14.34
CA SER A 19 7.72 -3.50 -13.95
C SER A 19 6.75 -4.67 -13.77
N HIS A 20 5.45 -4.40 -13.88
CA HIS A 20 4.39 -5.38 -13.62
C HIS A 20 3.60 -5.76 -14.88
N ARG A 21 3.49 -4.84 -15.83
CA ARG A 21 2.86 -5.08 -17.14
C ARG A 21 3.75 -4.65 -18.29
N GLY A 22 3.46 -5.13 -19.48
CA GLY A 22 3.98 -4.62 -20.74
C GLY A 22 3.21 -3.40 -21.24
N ASP A 23 3.41 -3.06 -22.52
CA ASP A 23 2.76 -1.96 -23.23
C ASP A 23 2.98 -0.56 -22.59
N VAL A 24 4.17 -0.36 -22.02
CA VAL A 24 4.65 0.94 -21.55
C VAL A 24 5.64 1.48 -22.56
N PHE A 25 5.46 2.71 -23.01
CA PHE A 25 6.25 3.35 -24.09
C PHE A 25 6.35 2.52 -25.39
N GLY A 26 5.27 1.81 -25.73
CA GLY A 26 5.21 0.95 -26.92
C GLY A 26 6.02 -0.35 -26.83
N ARG A 27 6.54 -0.69 -25.66
CA ARG A 27 7.26 -1.96 -25.44
C ARG A 27 6.29 -3.03 -24.95
N LYS A 28 6.30 -4.18 -25.61
CA LYS A 28 5.44 -5.32 -25.25
C LYS A 28 5.82 -5.96 -23.92
N GLU A 29 7.12 -5.99 -23.61
CA GLU A 29 7.64 -6.59 -22.40
C GLU A 29 7.65 -5.60 -21.23
N LYS A 30 7.64 -6.11 -20.01
CA LYS A 30 7.89 -5.34 -18.78
C LYS A 30 9.24 -4.64 -18.87
N LEU A 31 9.32 -3.41 -18.36
CA LEU A 31 10.60 -2.70 -18.33
C LEU A 31 11.53 -3.26 -17.25
N PRO A 32 12.84 -3.37 -17.55
CA PRO A 32 13.82 -3.77 -16.54
C PRO A 32 13.85 -2.78 -15.37
N PRO A 33 14.10 -3.25 -14.14
CA PRO A 33 14.17 -2.38 -12.95
C PRO A 33 15.12 -1.19 -13.10
N ALA A 34 16.27 -1.37 -13.74
CA ALA A 34 17.24 -0.29 -13.98
C ALA A 34 16.62 0.87 -14.80
N VAL A 35 15.83 0.56 -15.83
CA VAL A 35 15.15 1.57 -16.67
C VAL A 35 14.07 2.26 -15.85
N LYS A 36 13.25 1.48 -15.13
CA LYS A 36 12.20 2.01 -14.24
C LYS A 36 12.78 3.00 -13.23
N TYR A 37 13.81 2.61 -12.49
CA TYR A 37 14.39 3.48 -11.47
C TYR A 37 15.07 4.72 -12.08
N GLY A 38 15.67 4.60 -13.26
CA GLY A 38 16.21 5.76 -13.99
C GLY A 38 15.11 6.76 -14.37
N LEU A 39 13.98 6.29 -14.89
CA LEU A 39 12.83 7.14 -15.22
C LEU A 39 12.17 7.74 -13.97
N THR A 40 12.02 6.95 -12.90
CA THR A 40 11.51 7.44 -11.62
C THR A 40 12.41 8.53 -11.03
N MET A 41 13.73 8.36 -11.10
CA MET A 41 14.69 9.37 -10.63
C MET A 41 14.54 10.68 -11.40
N LEU A 42 14.36 10.64 -12.73
CA LEU A 42 14.12 11.84 -13.54
C LEU A 42 12.80 12.52 -13.18
N PHE A 43 11.74 11.73 -12.99
CA PHE A 43 10.44 12.26 -12.58
C PHE A 43 10.48 12.92 -11.22
N VAL A 44 11.12 12.29 -10.23
CA VAL A 44 11.24 12.81 -8.85
C VAL A 44 12.01 14.14 -8.79
N GLN A 45 12.95 14.38 -9.70
CA GLN A 45 13.63 15.68 -9.78
C GLN A 45 12.67 16.80 -10.22
N ALA A 46 11.64 16.48 -10.99
CA ALA A 46 10.62 17.44 -11.43
C ALA A 46 9.45 17.54 -10.44
N GLU A 47 9.02 16.42 -9.85
CA GLU A 47 7.89 16.33 -8.92
C GLU A 47 8.16 15.30 -7.81
N PHE A 48 8.57 15.79 -6.65
CA PHE A 48 8.90 14.94 -5.50
C PHE A 48 7.66 14.43 -4.75
N GLY A 49 6.57 15.18 -4.76
CA GLY A 49 5.36 14.86 -3.97
C GLY A 49 4.72 13.53 -4.33
N LEU A 50 4.78 13.13 -5.61
CA LEU A 50 4.25 11.86 -6.10
C LEU A 50 5.20 10.68 -5.93
N CYS A 51 6.45 10.91 -5.53
CA CYS A 51 7.41 9.83 -5.34
C CYS A 51 6.88 8.73 -4.41
N CYS A 52 6.31 9.13 -3.28
CA CYS A 52 5.81 8.20 -2.27
C CYS A 52 4.61 7.37 -2.75
N PRO A 53 3.51 7.95 -3.27
CA PRO A 53 2.41 7.19 -3.84
C PRO A 53 2.83 6.22 -4.94
N LEU A 54 3.69 6.66 -5.87
CA LEU A 54 4.24 5.82 -6.95
C LEU A 54 5.02 4.62 -6.40
N SER A 55 5.94 4.88 -5.48
CA SER A 55 6.80 3.88 -4.87
C SER A 55 5.99 2.87 -4.05
N MET A 56 5.00 3.32 -3.28
CA MET A 56 4.13 2.44 -2.50
C MET A 56 3.21 1.60 -3.38
N THR A 57 2.66 2.17 -4.45
CA THR A 57 1.82 1.42 -5.40
C THR A 57 2.63 0.32 -6.09
N ASP A 58 3.81 0.63 -6.59
CA ASP A 58 4.72 -0.34 -7.19
C ASP A 58 5.11 -1.47 -6.22
N SER A 59 5.52 -1.11 -5.01
CA SER A 59 5.94 -2.11 -4.01
C SER A 59 4.77 -2.95 -3.48
N LEU A 60 3.57 -2.36 -3.34
CA LEU A 60 2.35 -3.09 -3.00
C LEU A 60 2.00 -4.10 -4.10
N THR A 61 2.02 -3.66 -5.36
CA THR A 61 1.74 -4.53 -6.52
C THR A 61 2.69 -5.73 -6.56
N ARG A 62 3.99 -5.49 -6.36
CA ARG A 62 4.98 -6.56 -6.26
C ARG A 62 4.73 -7.49 -5.08
N THR A 63 4.43 -6.94 -3.91
CA THR A 63 4.17 -7.71 -2.70
C THR A 63 2.94 -8.58 -2.84
N LEU A 64 1.87 -8.04 -3.42
CA LEU A 64 0.65 -8.78 -3.74
C LEU A 64 0.95 -9.92 -4.72
N GLY A 65 1.66 -9.64 -5.81
CA GLY A 65 2.01 -10.65 -6.81
C GLY A 65 2.94 -11.74 -6.28
N LYS A 66 3.74 -11.46 -5.24
CA LYS A 66 4.68 -12.42 -4.64
C LYS A 66 4.06 -13.27 -3.53
N PHE A 67 3.18 -12.71 -2.72
CA PHE A 67 2.69 -13.32 -1.50
C PHE A 67 1.16 -13.46 -1.45
N GLY A 68 0.42 -12.75 -2.30
CA GLY A 68 -1.03 -12.83 -2.34
C GLY A 68 -1.54 -14.18 -2.82
N SER A 69 -2.75 -14.55 -2.39
CA SER A 69 -3.47 -15.67 -3.01
C SER A 69 -3.82 -15.34 -4.45
N GLN A 70 -4.05 -16.37 -5.26
CA GLN A 70 -4.45 -16.19 -6.66
C GLN A 70 -5.73 -15.34 -6.77
N GLU A 71 -6.68 -15.55 -5.86
CA GLU A 71 -7.92 -14.77 -5.77
C GLU A 71 -7.67 -13.28 -5.58
N LEU A 72 -6.77 -12.90 -4.66
CA LEU A 72 -6.41 -11.50 -4.43
C LEU A 72 -5.66 -10.90 -5.61
N ILE A 73 -4.79 -11.68 -6.25
CA ILE A 73 -4.05 -11.26 -7.44
C ILE A 73 -5.05 -11.01 -8.58
N ASP A 74 -5.92 -11.96 -8.89
CA ASP A 74 -6.89 -11.85 -9.98
C ASP A 74 -7.83 -10.65 -9.77
N ARG A 75 -8.17 -10.36 -8.53
CA ARG A 75 -9.07 -9.28 -8.18
C ARG A 75 -8.43 -7.89 -8.24
N PHE A 76 -7.25 -7.70 -7.70
CA PHE A 76 -6.68 -6.36 -7.47
C PHE A 76 -5.54 -6.00 -8.42
N PHE A 77 -4.80 -6.97 -8.93
CA PHE A 77 -3.65 -6.71 -9.78
C PHE A 77 -4.01 -5.97 -11.10
N PRO A 78 -5.14 -6.27 -11.77
CA PRO A 78 -5.55 -5.52 -12.94
C PRO A 78 -5.74 -4.03 -12.67
N ALA A 79 -6.41 -3.66 -11.57
CA ALA A 79 -6.62 -2.26 -11.20
C ALA A 79 -5.32 -1.54 -10.78
N LEU A 80 -4.37 -2.25 -10.14
CA LEU A 80 -3.06 -1.70 -9.78
C LEU A 80 -2.15 -1.44 -10.99
N THR A 81 -2.43 -2.04 -12.13
CA THR A 81 -1.56 -2.00 -13.31
C THR A 81 -2.21 -1.46 -14.57
N THR A 82 -3.49 -1.07 -14.52
CA THR A 82 -4.21 -0.51 -15.67
C THR A 82 -3.57 0.79 -16.17
N PRO A 83 -3.57 1.06 -17.48
CA PRO A 83 -3.20 2.37 -18.02
C PRO A 83 -4.32 3.42 -17.91
N THR A 84 -5.57 3.01 -17.61
CA THR A 84 -6.72 3.91 -17.50
C THR A 84 -6.72 4.55 -16.12
N PHE A 85 -6.52 5.86 -16.07
CA PHE A 85 -6.39 6.59 -14.79
C PHE A 85 -7.62 6.48 -13.89
N GLU A 86 -8.80 6.48 -14.50
CA GLU A 86 -10.08 6.40 -13.79
C GLU A 86 -10.32 5.05 -13.10
N ASP A 87 -9.68 3.99 -13.60
CA ASP A 87 -9.80 2.62 -13.08
C ASP A 87 -8.59 2.21 -12.25
N LEU A 88 -7.57 3.10 -12.17
CA LEU A 88 -6.31 2.77 -11.52
C LEU A 88 -6.44 2.86 -10.01
N TYR A 89 -5.97 1.81 -9.34
CA TYR A 89 -5.83 1.77 -7.88
C TYR A 89 -4.44 2.20 -7.44
N GLN A 90 -4.39 3.06 -6.44
CA GLN A 90 -3.17 3.43 -5.75
C GLN A 90 -2.95 2.58 -4.50
N GLY A 91 -1.68 2.38 -4.17
CA GLY A 91 -1.25 1.60 -3.02
C GLY A 91 -0.67 2.44 -1.88
N ALA A 92 -0.76 1.91 -0.67
CA ALA A 92 -0.15 2.45 0.54
C ALA A 92 0.42 1.34 1.43
N MET A 93 1.18 1.73 2.47
CA MET A 93 1.60 0.83 3.54
C MET A 93 1.46 1.52 4.90
N PHE A 94 0.86 0.84 5.87
CA PHE A 94 0.62 1.37 7.21
C PHE A 94 1.24 0.45 8.26
N ILE A 95 2.28 0.93 8.94
CA ILE A 95 3.07 0.15 9.89
C ILE A 95 3.01 0.81 11.26
N THR A 96 3.47 2.07 11.32
CA THR A 96 3.71 2.82 12.54
C THR A 96 2.42 3.09 13.30
N GLU A 97 2.50 2.97 14.62
CA GLU A 97 1.48 3.39 15.59
C GLU A 97 2.06 4.47 16.49
N GLN A 98 1.23 5.12 17.29
CA GLN A 98 1.70 6.17 18.19
C GLN A 98 2.78 5.65 19.14
N ASP A 99 2.59 4.47 19.69
CA ASP A 99 3.49 3.83 20.66
C ASP A 99 4.39 2.74 20.05
N ALA A 100 4.32 2.52 18.74
CA ALA A 100 5.08 1.49 18.01
C ALA A 100 5.70 2.09 16.74
N GLY A 101 6.81 2.79 16.88
CA GLY A 101 7.60 3.35 15.79
C GLY A 101 8.78 2.45 15.42
N SER A 102 9.95 2.72 16.03
CA SER A 102 11.18 1.94 15.79
C SER A 102 11.06 0.49 16.27
N ASP A 103 10.33 0.24 17.37
CA ASP A 103 9.97 -1.11 17.79
C ASP A 103 8.67 -1.55 17.11
N VAL A 104 8.78 -2.11 15.93
CA VAL A 104 7.63 -2.66 15.18
C VAL A 104 7.00 -3.86 15.92
N GLY A 105 7.76 -4.54 16.79
CA GLY A 105 7.26 -5.64 17.60
C GLY A 105 6.18 -5.21 18.61
N ALA A 106 6.14 -3.93 18.96
CA ALA A 106 5.16 -3.32 19.85
C ALA A 106 3.81 -2.98 19.19
N VAL A 107 3.63 -3.27 17.88
CA VAL A 107 2.37 -3.04 17.16
C VAL A 107 1.20 -3.67 17.89
N THR A 108 0.18 -2.85 18.19
CA THR A 108 -1.02 -3.21 18.97
C THR A 108 -2.27 -3.40 18.11
N THR A 109 -2.27 -2.93 16.85
CA THR A 109 -3.37 -3.17 15.89
C THR A 109 -3.70 -4.66 15.85
N GLN A 110 -4.94 -5.01 16.17
CA GLN A 110 -5.43 -6.38 16.22
C GLN A 110 -6.09 -6.79 14.90
N ALA A 111 -5.91 -8.05 14.54
CA ALA A 111 -6.68 -8.70 13.47
C ALA A 111 -7.51 -9.82 14.10
N ARG A 112 -8.82 -9.78 13.89
CA ARG A 112 -9.78 -10.79 14.37
C ARG A 112 -10.45 -11.46 13.18
N PHE A 113 -10.65 -12.76 13.28
CA PHE A 113 -11.39 -13.49 12.27
C PHE A 113 -12.85 -13.61 12.69
N GLU A 114 -13.70 -12.79 12.13
CA GLU A 114 -15.11 -12.63 12.52
C GLU A 114 -16.02 -12.84 11.30
N ASN A 115 -17.03 -13.68 11.46
CA ASN A 115 -18.03 -13.95 10.42
C ASN A 115 -17.42 -14.35 9.06
N GLY A 116 -16.35 -15.14 9.10
CA GLY A 116 -15.67 -15.64 7.88
C GLY A 116 -14.72 -14.65 7.22
N ALA A 117 -14.42 -13.50 7.85
CA ALA A 117 -13.52 -12.48 7.31
C ALA A 117 -12.58 -11.90 8.39
N TRP A 118 -11.43 -11.42 7.96
CA TRP A 118 -10.53 -10.69 8.84
C TRP A 118 -11.00 -9.26 9.05
N ARG A 119 -10.98 -8.81 10.30
CA ARG A 119 -11.33 -7.45 10.72
C ARG A 119 -10.16 -6.84 11.49
N LEU A 120 -9.79 -5.59 11.14
CA LEU A 120 -8.71 -4.87 11.80
C LEU A 120 -9.25 -3.84 12.77
N TYR A 121 -8.62 -3.76 13.96
CA TYR A 121 -8.95 -2.82 15.02
C TYR A 121 -7.69 -2.15 15.56
N GLY A 122 -7.71 -0.84 15.72
CA GLY A 122 -6.59 -0.04 16.21
C GLY A 122 -6.37 1.21 15.40
N ASP A 123 -5.17 1.77 15.49
CA ASP A 123 -4.80 3.00 14.77
C ASP A 123 -3.42 2.88 14.13
N LYS A 124 -3.22 3.69 13.08
CA LYS A 124 -1.94 3.87 12.43
C LYS A 124 -1.59 5.35 12.35
N TRP A 125 -0.31 5.68 12.54
CA TRP A 125 0.10 7.03 12.90
C TRP A 125 0.72 7.83 11.76
N PHE A 126 1.62 7.28 10.98
CA PHE A 126 2.25 7.94 9.82
C PHE A 126 1.83 7.24 8.52
N CYS A 127 0.55 7.41 8.13
CA CYS A 127 -0.01 6.79 6.95
C CYS A 127 0.21 7.70 5.75
N SER A 128 1.21 7.40 4.95
CA SER A 128 1.40 8.08 3.66
C SER A 128 0.36 7.57 2.65
N ASN A 129 -0.18 8.47 1.82
CA ASN A 129 -1.27 8.17 0.89
C ASN A 129 -2.48 7.54 1.60
N PRO A 130 -3.05 8.19 2.64
CA PRO A 130 -4.00 7.55 3.56
C PRO A 130 -5.36 7.22 2.95
N ASP A 131 -5.69 7.77 1.81
CA ASP A 131 -6.91 7.52 1.03
C ASP A 131 -6.68 6.63 -0.20
N ALA A 132 -5.50 6.00 -0.30
CA ALA A 132 -5.22 5.03 -1.35
C ALA A 132 -6.27 3.91 -1.40
N ASP A 133 -6.52 3.38 -2.58
CA ASP A 133 -7.52 2.31 -2.80
C ASP A 133 -7.20 1.03 -2.04
N LEU A 134 -5.90 0.74 -1.89
CA LEU A 134 -5.39 -0.43 -1.18
C LEU A 134 -4.23 -0.06 -0.26
N ALA A 135 -4.15 -0.67 0.91
CA ALA A 135 -3.00 -0.54 1.79
C ALA A 135 -2.53 -1.89 2.32
N MET A 136 -1.21 -2.09 2.39
CA MET A 136 -0.64 -3.17 3.18
C MET A 136 -0.50 -2.74 4.63
N VAL A 137 -1.04 -3.54 5.54
CA VAL A 137 -1.12 -3.22 6.98
C VAL A 137 -0.53 -4.34 7.80
N LEU A 138 0.34 -4.01 8.77
CA LEU A 138 0.74 -4.95 9.80
C LEU A 138 -0.27 -4.94 10.95
N ALA A 139 -0.74 -6.12 11.31
CA ALA A 139 -1.59 -6.31 12.48
C ALA A 139 -1.25 -7.64 13.17
N ARG A 140 -1.61 -7.74 14.45
CA ARG A 140 -1.44 -8.95 15.25
C ARG A 140 -2.73 -9.74 15.25
N PRO A 141 -2.77 -10.96 14.68
CA PRO A 141 -3.91 -11.86 14.85
C PRO A 141 -4.16 -12.13 16.34
N GLU A 142 -5.42 -12.29 16.72
CA GLU A 142 -5.81 -12.67 18.08
C GLU A 142 -5.09 -13.94 18.51
N GLY A 143 -4.47 -13.93 19.69
CA GLY A 143 -3.61 -15.02 20.17
C GLY A 143 -2.21 -15.05 19.54
N GLY A 144 -1.86 -14.09 18.70
CA GLY A 144 -0.52 -13.99 18.10
C GLY A 144 0.58 -13.73 19.13
N GLN A 145 1.76 -14.28 18.88
CA GLN A 145 2.92 -14.13 19.77
C GLN A 145 3.34 -12.66 19.92
N PRO A 146 3.95 -12.26 21.03
CA PRO A 146 4.61 -10.96 21.16
C PRO A 146 5.74 -10.75 20.13
N GLY A 147 6.07 -9.49 19.87
CA GLY A 147 7.13 -9.12 18.96
C GLY A 147 6.77 -9.29 17.49
N THR A 148 7.76 -9.18 16.63
CA THR A 148 7.56 -9.19 15.17
C THR A 148 7.11 -10.55 14.61
N LYS A 149 7.40 -11.64 15.33
CA LYS A 149 7.00 -13.01 14.93
C LYS A 149 5.49 -13.26 15.04
N GLY A 150 4.76 -12.43 15.77
CA GLY A 150 3.31 -12.54 15.88
C GLY A 150 2.55 -11.64 14.90
N LEU A 151 3.24 -10.93 14.00
CA LEU A 151 2.61 -10.01 13.05
C LEU A 151 2.31 -10.69 11.73
N SER A 152 1.12 -10.44 11.20
CA SER A 152 0.70 -10.86 9.87
C SER A 152 0.48 -9.63 8.98
N LEU A 153 0.59 -9.85 7.66
CA LEU A 153 0.37 -8.83 6.65
C LEU A 153 -1.05 -8.93 6.12
N PHE A 154 -1.73 -7.80 6.05
CA PHE A 154 -3.10 -7.72 5.53
C PHE A 154 -3.18 -6.70 4.41
N LEU A 155 -3.97 -7.03 3.38
CA LEU A 155 -4.41 -6.10 2.35
C LEU A 155 -5.73 -5.47 2.80
N LEU A 156 -5.74 -4.16 2.96
CA LEU A 156 -6.87 -3.36 3.41
C LEU A 156 -7.42 -2.55 2.23
N PRO A 157 -8.60 -2.86 1.70
CA PRO A 157 -9.23 -2.05 0.68
C PRO A 157 -9.87 -0.79 1.29
N ARG A 158 -9.83 0.32 0.58
CA ARG A 158 -10.53 1.55 0.95
C ARG A 158 -12.03 1.43 0.78
N ARG A 159 -12.45 0.72 -0.28
CA ARG A 159 -13.85 0.44 -0.59
C ARG A 159 -14.11 -1.06 -0.61
N LEU A 160 -15.30 -1.44 -0.17
CA LEU A 160 -15.80 -2.80 -0.24
C LEU A 160 -16.34 -3.11 -1.65
N GLU A 161 -16.72 -4.36 -1.91
CA GLU A 161 -17.22 -4.81 -3.22
C GLU A 161 -18.48 -4.08 -3.66
N ASP A 162 -19.33 -3.69 -2.72
CA ASP A 162 -20.54 -2.92 -2.97
C ASP A 162 -20.28 -1.42 -3.20
N GLY A 163 -19.02 -1.01 -3.21
CA GLY A 163 -18.58 0.38 -3.38
C GLY A 163 -18.65 1.23 -2.12
N THR A 164 -19.17 0.72 -1.00
CA THR A 164 -19.17 1.43 0.27
C THR A 164 -17.77 1.61 0.84
N LEU A 165 -17.56 2.63 1.66
CA LEU A 165 -16.30 2.83 2.37
C LEU A 165 -16.13 1.73 3.43
N ASN A 166 -14.91 1.22 3.52
CA ASN A 166 -14.52 0.31 4.57
C ASN A 166 -14.45 1.02 5.94
N ASP A 167 -14.53 0.24 7.02
CA ASP A 167 -14.58 0.75 8.40
C ASP A 167 -13.22 1.23 8.91
N TYR A 168 -12.57 2.11 8.10
CA TYR A 168 -11.45 2.90 8.59
C TYR A 168 -11.61 4.39 8.25
N ARG A 169 -11.19 5.24 9.17
CA ARG A 169 -11.34 6.69 9.06
C ARG A 169 -9.98 7.38 9.07
N ILE A 170 -9.82 8.38 8.20
CA ILE A 170 -8.72 9.32 8.29
C ILE A 170 -9.10 10.33 9.37
N ILE A 171 -8.36 10.34 10.48
CA ILE A 171 -8.63 11.22 11.63
C ILE A 171 -8.19 12.64 11.32
N ARG A 172 -6.97 12.77 10.79
CA ARG A 172 -6.41 14.06 10.35
C ARG A 172 -5.20 13.84 9.46
N LEU A 173 -4.85 14.86 8.70
CA LEU A 173 -3.54 14.95 8.04
C LEU A 173 -2.55 15.63 8.97
N LYS A 174 -1.31 15.16 8.97
CA LYS A 174 -0.25 15.74 9.80
C LYS A 174 0.21 17.10 9.27
N PRO A 175 0.26 18.16 10.10
CA PRO A 175 0.95 19.39 9.75
C PRO A 175 2.46 19.10 9.71
N LYS A 176 3.08 19.29 8.54
CA LYS A 176 4.51 18.97 8.34
C LYS A 176 5.29 20.22 7.96
N LEU A 177 6.52 20.30 8.45
CA LEU A 177 7.45 21.36 8.07
C LEU A 177 7.92 21.18 6.61
N GLY A 178 8.28 19.96 6.24
CA GLY A 178 8.67 19.55 4.87
C GLY A 178 7.71 18.52 4.26
N THR A 179 7.91 18.16 2.99
CA THR A 179 7.12 17.17 2.24
C THR A 179 5.60 17.40 2.31
N ARG A 180 5.15 18.64 2.23
CA ARG A 180 3.73 19.02 2.39
C ARG A 180 2.84 18.50 1.27
N SER A 181 3.39 18.30 0.08
CA SER A 181 2.68 17.70 -1.06
C SER A 181 2.43 16.20 -0.93
N MET A 182 3.13 15.52 0.00
CA MET A 182 2.87 14.11 0.33
C MET A 182 1.91 14.06 1.52
N ALA A 183 0.68 13.58 1.31
CA ALA A 183 -0.28 13.39 2.39
C ALA A 183 0.25 12.35 3.39
N SER A 184 0.21 12.66 4.68
CA SER A 184 0.49 11.73 5.78
C SER A 184 -0.62 11.83 6.80
N GLY A 185 -1.39 10.78 6.96
CA GLY A 185 -2.57 10.73 7.82
C GLY A 185 -2.33 9.98 9.12
N GLU A 186 -3.27 10.18 10.03
CA GLU A 186 -3.55 9.29 11.14
C GLU A 186 -4.87 8.61 10.84
N ILE A 187 -4.93 7.30 10.99
CA ILE A 187 -6.13 6.52 10.71
C ILE A 187 -6.57 5.71 11.92
N ALA A 188 -7.87 5.51 12.07
CA ALA A 188 -8.47 4.58 13.00
C ALA A 188 -9.18 3.46 12.23
N LEU A 189 -8.94 2.23 12.68
CA LEU A 189 -9.52 1.00 12.18
C LEU A 189 -10.56 0.51 13.20
N ASP A 190 -11.80 0.32 12.77
CA ASP A 190 -12.91 -0.05 13.65
C ASP A 190 -13.71 -1.23 13.05
N GLY A 191 -13.08 -2.37 12.95
CA GLY A 191 -13.63 -3.54 12.26
C GLY A 191 -13.41 -3.53 10.75
N ALA A 192 -12.37 -2.83 10.29
CA ALA A 192 -12.07 -2.71 8.86
C ALA A 192 -11.80 -4.07 8.22
N LEU A 193 -12.55 -4.40 7.16
CA LEU A 193 -12.36 -5.63 6.39
C LEU A 193 -10.96 -5.66 5.78
N ALA A 194 -10.28 -6.79 5.92
CA ALA A 194 -8.97 -6.98 5.32
C ALA A 194 -8.77 -8.43 4.87
N TYR A 195 -7.78 -8.64 4.01
CA TYR A 195 -7.43 -9.94 3.47
C TYR A 195 -6.02 -10.32 3.92
N LEU A 196 -5.84 -11.51 4.48
CA LEU A 196 -4.52 -12.01 4.84
C LEU A 196 -3.65 -12.17 3.58
N VAL A 197 -2.42 -11.66 3.64
CA VAL A 197 -1.45 -11.77 2.55
C VAL A 197 -0.31 -12.70 2.99
N GLY A 198 -0.15 -13.78 2.23
CA GLY A 198 0.87 -14.79 2.50
C GLY A 198 0.63 -15.59 3.78
N GLU A 199 1.71 -16.08 4.37
CA GLU A 199 1.65 -16.94 5.56
C GLU A 199 1.42 -16.13 6.84
N PRO A 200 0.56 -16.61 7.76
CA PRO A 200 0.44 -16.04 9.10
C PRO A 200 1.81 -15.94 9.80
N ALA A 201 1.96 -14.94 10.65
CA ALA A 201 3.20 -14.68 11.40
C ALA A 201 4.45 -14.37 10.57
N SER A 202 4.32 -14.23 9.25
CA SER A 202 5.39 -13.80 8.34
C SER A 202 5.29 -12.32 7.94
N GLY A 203 4.31 -11.60 8.47
CA GLY A 203 3.95 -10.26 8.03
C GLY A 203 5.10 -9.25 8.12
N PHE A 204 5.88 -9.28 9.19
CA PHE A 204 7.02 -8.38 9.34
C PHE A 204 8.08 -8.59 8.25
N LYS A 205 8.41 -9.84 7.92
CA LYS A 205 9.34 -10.17 6.85
C LYS A 205 8.84 -9.72 5.47
N GLN A 206 7.56 -9.96 5.21
CA GLN A 206 6.90 -9.56 3.96
C GLN A 206 6.83 -8.03 3.82
N MET A 207 6.49 -7.32 4.91
CA MET A 207 6.49 -5.86 4.93
C MET A 207 7.89 -5.28 4.76
N THR A 208 8.92 -5.89 5.35
CA THR A 208 10.31 -5.48 5.19
C THR A 208 10.77 -5.64 3.74
N ASP A 209 10.37 -6.72 3.06
CA ASP A 209 10.62 -6.91 1.62
C ASP A 209 9.96 -5.79 0.80
N MET A 210 8.73 -5.40 1.14
CA MET A 210 8.02 -4.27 0.52
C MET A 210 8.74 -2.94 0.75
N ILE A 211 9.15 -2.64 1.98
CA ILE A 211 9.87 -1.41 2.34
C ILE A 211 11.19 -1.29 1.55
N ASN A 212 11.94 -2.38 1.45
CA ASN A 212 13.21 -2.39 0.73
C ASN A 212 13.06 -2.10 -0.76
N MET A 213 11.88 -2.35 -1.33
CA MET A 213 11.58 -2.01 -2.73
C MET A 213 11.11 -0.57 -2.91
N SER A 214 10.60 0.06 -1.85
CA SER A 214 10.09 1.44 -1.91
C SER A 214 11.13 2.52 -1.59
N ARG A 215 12.36 2.10 -1.28
CA ARG A 215 13.48 3.01 -0.93
C ARG A 215 14.32 3.40 -2.14
#